data_6bcdffc9d66e0bae6f81fa30d83af433
#
_entry.id   6bcdffc9d66e0bae6f81fa30d83af433
#
_cell.length_a   1.000
_cell.length_b   1.000
_cell.length_c   1.000
_cell.angle_alpha   90.00
_cell.angle_beta   90.00
_cell.angle_gamma   90.00
#
_symmetry.space_group_name_H-M   'P 1'
#
loop_
_entity.id
_entity.type
_entity.pdbx_description
1 polymer ?
#
loop_
_entity_poly.entity_id
_entity_poly.type
_entity_poly.pdbx_seq_one_letter_code
_entity_poly.pdbx_strand_id
1 'polypeptide(L)' 'MKKVTIYDVAREAGVSLATVSRVINGSNVVREKTKQKVLDVIERLDFKPNDIAR' A
#
# COMPACT_ATOMS: atom_id res chain seq x y z
N MET A 1 12.45 14.14 -10.16
CA MET A 1 11.23 13.35 -10.17
C MET A 1 11.24 12.31 -9.08
N LYS A 2 10.19 12.28 -8.30
CA LYS A 2 10.15 11.43 -7.14
C LYS A 2 9.39 10.13 -7.39
N LYS A 3 10.02 9.03 -7.01
CA LYS A 3 9.42 7.74 -7.18
C LYS A 3 8.69 7.30 -5.91
N VAL A 4 7.43 6.91 -6.05
CA VAL A 4 6.65 6.45 -4.91
C VAL A 4 7.09 5.05 -4.52
N THR A 5 7.32 4.86 -3.23
CA THR A 5 7.72 3.56 -2.71
C THR A 5 6.67 3.05 -1.73
N ILE A 6 6.83 1.78 -1.32
CA ILE A 6 5.92 1.20 -0.36
C ILE A 6 5.99 1.95 0.97
N TYR A 7 7.14 2.55 1.26
CA TYR A 7 7.30 3.36 2.49
C TYR A 7 6.38 4.57 2.44
N ASP A 8 6.28 5.19 1.28
CA ASP A 8 5.42 6.35 1.12
C ASP A 8 3.96 5.97 1.33
N VAL A 9 3.57 4.82 0.80
CA VAL A 9 2.19 4.34 0.96
C VAL A 9 1.89 4.11 2.44
N ALA A 10 2.80 3.45 3.14
CA ALA A 10 2.60 3.17 4.56
C ALA A 10 2.48 4.46 5.36
N ARG A 11 3.31 5.42 5.05
CA ARG A 11 3.29 6.71 5.75
C ARG A 11 1.99 7.44 5.52
N GLU A 12 1.55 7.53 4.29
CA GLU A 12 0.33 8.25 3.95
C GLU A 12 -0.90 7.55 4.52
N ALA A 13 -0.90 6.23 4.51
CA ALA A 13 -2.02 5.47 5.04
C ALA A 13 -2.00 5.39 6.56
N GLY A 14 -0.87 5.71 7.16
CA GLY A 14 -0.75 5.64 8.61
C GLY A 14 -0.71 4.22 9.14
N VAL A 15 -0.14 3.31 8.37
CA VAL A 15 -0.04 1.91 8.78
C VAL A 15 1.39 1.43 8.63
N SER A 16 1.65 0.21 9.10
CA SER A 16 2.98 -0.36 9.01
C SER A 16 3.27 -0.89 7.61
N LEU A 17 4.54 -1.08 7.32
CA LEU A 17 4.93 -1.67 6.05
C LEU A 17 4.34 -3.06 5.88
N ALA A 18 4.31 -3.82 6.97
CA ALA A 18 3.76 -5.15 6.93
C ALA A 18 2.29 -5.12 6.50
N THR A 19 1.55 -4.12 6.99
CA THR A 19 0.15 -3.98 6.63
C THR A 19 -0.01 -3.68 5.15
N VAL A 20 0.80 -2.78 4.63
CA VAL A 20 0.73 -2.45 3.20
C VAL A 20 1.04 -3.69 2.37
N SER A 21 2.07 -4.41 2.76
CA SER A 21 2.47 -5.62 2.04
C SER A 21 1.35 -6.64 2.01
N ARG A 22 0.67 -6.81 3.15
CA ARG A 22 -0.44 -7.75 3.22
C ARG A 22 -1.59 -7.34 2.31
N VAL A 23 -1.88 -6.06 2.26
CA VAL A 23 -2.94 -5.56 1.38
C VAL A 23 -2.59 -5.85 -0.07
N ILE A 24 -1.35 -5.58 -0.44
CA ILE A 24 -0.90 -5.80 -1.82
C ILE A 24 -0.97 -7.29 -2.18
N ASN A 25 -0.64 -8.15 -1.23
CA ASN A 25 -0.65 -9.59 -1.48
C ASN A 25 -2.04 -10.21 -1.34
N GLY A 26 -3.03 -9.41 -1.01
CA GLY A 26 -4.39 -9.91 -0.91
C GLY A 26 -4.65 -10.72 0.34
N SER A 27 -3.91 -10.45 1.40
CA SER A 27 -4.09 -11.17 2.65
C SER A 27 -5.43 -10.83 3.30
N ASN A 28 -6.08 -11.84 3.89
CA ASN A 28 -7.35 -11.65 4.57
C ASN A 28 -7.18 -11.18 6.01
N VAL A 29 -5.94 -11.06 6.45
CA VAL A 29 -5.65 -10.65 7.82
C VAL A 29 -5.97 -9.17 8.04
N VAL A 30 -5.91 -8.39 6.99
CA VAL A 30 -6.12 -6.96 7.08
C VAL A 30 -7.61 -6.64 7.12
N ARG A 31 -7.99 -5.72 8.01
CA ARG A 31 -9.37 -5.30 8.12
C ARG A 31 -9.80 -4.53 6.88
N GLU A 32 -11.09 -4.60 6.59
CA GLU A 32 -11.64 -3.94 5.41
C GLU A 32 -11.34 -2.45 5.40
N LYS A 33 -11.51 -1.78 6.52
CA LYS A 33 -11.24 -0.35 6.61
C LYS A 33 -9.79 -0.04 6.29
N THR A 34 -8.88 -0.81 6.88
CA THR A 34 -7.46 -0.60 6.65
C THR A 34 -7.10 -0.88 5.20
N LYS A 35 -7.69 -1.93 4.64
CA LYS A 35 -7.45 -2.29 3.26
C LYS A 35 -7.87 -1.16 2.33
N GLN A 36 -9.06 -0.60 2.56
CA GLN A 36 -9.55 0.49 1.74
C GLN A 36 -8.67 1.72 1.84
N LYS A 37 -8.20 2.00 3.04
CA LYS A 37 -7.33 3.14 3.25
C LYS A 37 -6.03 2.99 2.46
N VAL A 38 -5.44 1.81 2.50
CA VAL A 38 -4.20 1.56 1.78
C VAL A 38 -4.42 1.63 0.27
N LEU A 39 -5.49 1.00 -0.20
CA LEU A 39 -5.81 1.02 -1.62
C LEU A 39 -6.05 2.44 -2.12
N ASP A 40 -6.70 3.25 -1.30
CA ASP A 40 -6.96 4.65 -1.66
C ASP A 40 -5.66 5.42 -1.81
N VAL A 41 -4.72 5.17 -0.90
CA VAL A 41 -3.43 5.83 -0.96
C VAL A 41 -2.63 5.36 -2.18
N ILE A 42 -2.68 4.07 -2.45
CA ILE A 42 -1.99 3.50 -3.61
C ILE A 42 -2.46 4.19 -4.88
N GLU A 43 -3.75 4.36 -4.99
CA GLU A 43 -4.32 5.00 -6.17
C GLU A 43 -3.95 6.47 -6.23
N ARG A 44 -4.03 7.15 -5.09
CA ARG A 44 -3.74 8.56 -5.04
C ARG A 44 -2.29 8.87 -5.39
N LEU A 45 -1.37 8.05 -4.91
CA LEU A 45 0.05 8.24 -5.16
C LEU A 45 0.51 7.59 -6.45
N ASP A 46 -0.39 6.88 -7.12
CA ASP A 46 -0.07 6.18 -8.35
C ASP A 46 1.04 5.15 -8.13
N PHE A 47 0.98 4.50 -6.98
CA PHE A 47 1.94 3.45 -6.66
C PHE A 47 1.57 2.18 -7.40
N LYS A 48 2.56 1.54 -8.04
CA LYS A 48 2.30 0.35 -8.83
C LYS A 48 3.03 -0.85 -8.26
N PRO A 49 2.33 -1.66 -7.45
CA PRO A 49 2.95 -2.83 -6.83
C PRO A 49 3.56 -3.79 -7.84
N ASN A 50 3.01 -3.85 -9.03
CA ASN A 50 3.50 -4.77 -10.05
C ASN A 50 4.94 -4.49 -10.44
N ASP A 51 5.35 -3.23 -10.35
CA ASP A 51 6.70 -2.85 -10.70
C ASP A 51 7.70 -3.42 -9.71
N ILE A 52 7.25 -3.61 -8.47
CA ILE A 52 8.10 -4.12 -7.42
C ILE A 52 8.27 -5.63 -7.52
N ALA A 53 7.25 -6.29 -8.02
CA ALA A 53 7.25 -7.75 -8.10
C ALA A 53 8.29 -8.27 -9.08
N ARG A 54 8.86 -7.40 -9.84
CA ARG A 54 9.85 -7.82 -10.82
C ARG A 54 11.23 -7.94 -10.21
#